data_5d8cd426e824cb4d58eeefbb4e670ffe
#
_entry.id   5d8cd426e824cb4d58eeefbb4e670ffe
#
_cell.length_a   1.000
_cell.length_b   1.000
_cell.length_c   1.000
_cell.angle_alpha   90.00
_cell.angle_beta   90.00
_cell.angle_gamma   90.00
#
_symmetry.space_group_name_H-M   'P 1'
#
loop_
_entity.id
_entity.type
_entity.pdbx_description
1 polymer ?
#
loop_
_entity_poly.entity_id
_entity_poly.type
_entity_poly.pdbx_seq_one_letter_code
_entity_poly.pdbx_strand_id
1 'polypeptide(L)'
;MDLLVIALPIAIILLLASLKQINEYERGVVYTMGKFEGIVMPGWRIIIPIFQTFRKVDIRTKAVDVPKQETITKDNISIKMNAVIYYKIAEAAKAINEVEDYFNAISQLAQTTMRRIAGEVTLDELLQNREKIASDILQIIDKTSDAWGVDVEAVELKDIELPESMVRTMAKQAEAEREKRATIINSEGEVIAAENLAKAAHTMAKFPGALHLRTLNSINDISSDQSNTVVFAVPMEILNAIQGFAKK
;
A
#
# COMPACT_ATOMS: atom_id res chain seq x y z
N MET A 1 30.95 -56.39 37.28
CA MET A 1 31.58 -55.04 36.98
C MET A 1 31.21 -54.53 35.60
N ASP A 2 30.85 -55.41 34.65
CA ASP A 2 30.60 -55.08 33.23
C ASP A 2 29.33 -54.31 33.01
N LEU A 3 28.30 -54.49 33.83
CA LEU A 3 27.01 -53.79 33.67
C LEU A 3 27.12 -52.28 33.95
N LEU A 4 27.95 -51.91 34.94
CA LEU A 4 28.22 -50.50 35.27
C LEU A 4 29.01 -49.76 34.18
N VAL A 5 29.94 -50.46 33.51
CA VAL A 5 30.77 -49.93 32.43
C VAL A 5 29.91 -49.61 31.19
N ILE A 6 28.83 -50.33 30.95
CA ILE A 6 27.91 -50.08 29.85
C ILE A 6 26.80 -49.11 30.26
N ALA A 7 26.31 -49.14 31.49
CA ALA A 7 25.24 -48.27 31.97
C ALA A 7 25.67 -46.81 32.10
N LEU A 8 26.90 -46.53 32.49
CA LEU A 8 27.42 -45.18 32.68
C LEU A 8 27.44 -44.35 31.38
N PRO A 9 28.01 -44.81 30.26
CA PRO A 9 27.99 -44.05 29.01
C PRO A 9 26.58 -43.88 28.46
N ILE A 10 25.67 -44.85 28.61
CA ILE A 10 24.27 -44.72 28.20
C ILE A 10 23.57 -43.61 29.01
N ALA A 11 23.78 -43.57 30.33
CA ALA A 11 23.24 -42.54 31.19
C ALA A 11 23.76 -41.13 30.81
N ILE A 12 25.05 -41.00 30.49
CA ILE A 12 25.65 -39.75 30.04
C ILE A 12 25.05 -39.31 28.69
N ILE A 13 24.88 -40.22 27.73
CA ILE A 13 24.29 -39.93 26.43
C ILE A 13 22.83 -39.46 26.59
N LEU A 14 22.06 -40.13 27.44
CA LEU A 14 20.67 -39.77 27.75
C LEU A 14 20.60 -38.39 28.42
N LEU A 15 21.51 -38.10 29.33
CA LEU A 15 21.57 -36.80 30.01
C LEU A 15 21.91 -35.69 29.05
N LEU A 16 22.89 -35.90 28.15
CA LEU A 16 23.22 -34.92 27.11
C LEU A 16 22.06 -34.72 26.09
N ALA A 17 21.36 -35.81 25.74
CA ALA A 17 20.19 -35.75 24.85
C ALA A 17 18.99 -35.06 25.50
N SER A 18 18.89 -35.06 26.83
CA SER A 18 17.86 -34.37 27.60
C SER A 18 18.02 -32.85 27.63
N LEU A 19 19.23 -32.34 27.44
CA LEU A 19 19.48 -30.91 27.45
C LEU A 19 19.04 -30.30 26.14
N LYS A 20 18.00 -29.49 26.19
CA LYS A 20 17.50 -28.70 25.04
C LYS A 20 17.67 -27.23 25.30
N GLN A 21 18.24 -26.52 24.32
CA GLN A 21 18.32 -25.07 24.30
C GLN A 21 17.12 -24.51 23.55
N ILE A 22 16.45 -23.53 24.14
CA ILE A 22 15.33 -22.77 23.57
C ILE A 22 15.81 -21.33 23.44
N ASN A 23 15.74 -20.79 22.23
CA ASN A 23 16.14 -19.43 21.96
C ASN A 23 15.06 -18.44 22.46
N GLU A 24 15.42 -17.16 22.62
CA GLU A 24 14.53 -16.12 23.12
C GLU A 24 13.28 -15.94 22.22
N TYR A 25 13.46 -16.13 20.92
CA TYR A 25 12.39 -16.04 19.91
C TYR A 25 11.61 -17.34 19.71
N GLU A 26 11.86 -18.37 20.55
CA GLU A 26 11.18 -19.66 20.51
C GLU A 26 10.42 -19.90 21.81
N ARG A 27 9.34 -20.65 21.73
CA ARG A 27 8.65 -21.23 22.86
C ARG A 27 8.60 -22.74 22.68
N GLY A 28 8.89 -23.45 23.74
CA GLY A 28 8.84 -24.91 23.75
C GLY A 28 7.49 -25.40 24.25
N VAL A 29 6.80 -26.23 23.47
CA VAL A 29 5.59 -26.90 23.91
C VAL A 29 5.94 -28.31 24.25
N VAL A 30 5.71 -28.74 25.51
CA VAL A 30 6.08 -30.03 26.06
C VAL A 30 4.83 -30.89 26.23
N TYR A 31 4.96 -32.13 25.78
CA TYR A 31 3.94 -33.17 25.94
C TYR A 31 4.55 -34.35 26.70
N THR A 32 3.93 -34.76 27.78
CA THR A 32 4.32 -35.95 28.52
C THR A 32 3.37 -37.11 28.19
N MET A 33 3.91 -38.16 27.60
CA MET A 33 3.14 -39.32 27.11
C MET A 33 1.93 -38.92 26.22
N GLY A 34 2.14 -37.90 25.38
CA GLY A 34 1.10 -37.37 24.46
C GLY A 34 0.14 -36.36 25.08
N LYS A 35 0.17 -36.12 26.39
CA LYS A 35 -0.64 -35.12 27.06
C LYS A 35 0.12 -33.80 27.15
N PHE A 36 -0.52 -32.67 26.81
CA PHE A 36 0.01 -31.33 26.98
C PHE A 36 0.33 -31.06 28.46
N GLU A 37 1.57 -30.71 28.75
CA GLU A 37 2.04 -30.43 30.10
C GLU A 37 2.22 -28.93 30.35
N GLY A 38 2.77 -28.20 29.35
CA GLY A 38 2.98 -26.78 29.49
C GLY A 38 3.87 -26.17 28.42
N ILE A 39 4.07 -24.86 28.56
CA ILE A 39 4.96 -24.03 27.72
C ILE A 39 6.25 -23.80 28.47
N VAL A 40 7.37 -24.06 27.83
CA VAL A 40 8.70 -23.85 28.39
C VAL A 40 9.32 -22.57 27.85
N MET A 41 9.77 -21.72 28.78
CA MET A 41 10.40 -20.42 28.49
C MET A 41 11.84 -20.62 27.98
N PRO A 42 12.42 -19.60 27.30
CA PRO A 42 13.79 -19.64 26.78
C PRO A 42 14.84 -20.01 27.85
N GLY A 43 15.93 -20.59 27.36
CA GLY A 43 17.03 -21.05 28.20
C GLY A 43 17.33 -22.54 28.06
N TRP A 44 18.20 -23.05 28.92
CA TRP A 44 18.51 -24.48 29.00
C TRP A 44 17.45 -25.23 29.80
N ARG A 45 16.91 -26.28 29.22
CA ARG A 45 15.86 -27.08 29.82
C ARG A 45 16.19 -28.57 29.70
N ILE A 46 15.82 -29.32 30.72
CA ILE A 46 15.96 -30.79 30.76
C ILE A 46 14.61 -31.36 30.31
N ILE A 47 14.64 -32.14 29.24
CA ILE A 47 13.48 -32.81 28.65
C ILE A 47 13.82 -34.27 28.53
N ILE A 48 13.03 -35.16 29.11
CA ILE A 48 13.30 -36.61 29.12
C ILE A 48 12.81 -37.18 27.77
N PRO A 49 13.72 -37.56 26.82
CA PRO A 49 13.34 -37.85 25.44
C PRO A 49 12.46 -39.08 25.25
N ILE A 50 12.40 -39.98 26.21
CA ILE A 50 11.57 -41.19 26.13
C ILE A 50 10.12 -40.89 26.52
N PHE A 51 9.90 -40.05 27.53
CA PHE A 51 8.58 -39.77 28.10
C PHE A 51 7.98 -38.43 27.62
N GLN A 52 8.83 -37.50 27.18
CA GLN A 52 8.43 -36.17 26.80
C GLN A 52 8.73 -35.89 25.32
N THR A 53 7.73 -35.39 24.63
CA THR A 53 7.89 -34.84 23.28
C THR A 53 7.92 -33.32 23.35
N PHE A 54 8.83 -32.70 22.60
CA PHE A 54 9.09 -31.30 22.62
C PHE A 54 8.94 -30.72 21.21
N ARG A 55 8.11 -29.69 21.05
CA ARG A 55 7.98 -28.90 19.80
C ARG A 55 8.35 -27.46 20.04
N LYS A 56 9.19 -26.93 19.16
CA LYS A 56 9.58 -25.51 19.16
C LYS A 56 8.64 -24.72 18.25
N VAL A 57 8.21 -23.58 18.73
CA VAL A 57 7.38 -22.61 18.00
C VAL A 57 8.11 -21.27 17.97
N ASP A 58 8.32 -20.72 16.80
CA ASP A 58 8.91 -19.42 16.60
C ASP A 58 7.82 -18.34 16.74
N ILE A 59 8.01 -17.41 17.67
CA ILE A 59 7.06 -16.33 18.02
C ILE A 59 7.30 -15.02 17.30
N ARG A 60 8.30 -14.95 16.41
CA ARG A 60 8.55 -13.73 15.63
C ARG A 60 7.46 -13.50 14.61
N THR A 61 7.27 -12.23 14.26
CA THR A 61 6.40 -11.86 13.15
C THR A 61 6.86 -12.50 11.84
N LYS A 62 5.94 -13.14 11.15
CA LYS A 62 6.14 -13.80 9.87
C LYS A 62 5.16 -13.23 8.86
N ALA A 63 5.55 -13.28 7.58
CA ALA A 63 4.71 -12.90 6.48
C ALA A 63 4.18 -14.13 5.73
N VAL A 64 2.88 -14.15 5.45
CA VAL A 64 2.23 -15.11 4.55
C VAL A 64 1.82 -14.38 3.29
N ASP A 65 2.32 -14.83 2.15
CA ASP A 65 1.87 -14.35 0.86
C ASP A 65 0.57 -15.08 0.47
N VAL A 66 -0.51 -14.31 0.31
CA VAL A 66 -1.81 -14.83 -0.10
C VAL A 66 -1.85 -14.81 -1.62
N PRO A 67 -1.99 -15.98 -2.29
CA PRO A 67 -1.98 -16.05 -3.73
C PRO A 67 -3.13 -15.27 -4.36
N LYS A 68 -2.95 -14.88 -5.62
CA LYS A 68 -3.97 -14.13 -6.40
C LYS A 68 -5.30 -14.85 -6.40
N GLN A 69 -6.34 -14.13 -5.95
CA GLN A 69 -7.72 -14.57 -5.94
C GLN A 69 -8.50 -13.81 -7.01
N GLU A 70 -9.20 -14.56 -7.85
CA GLU A 70 -10.18 -13.98 -8.77
C GLU A 70 -11.53 -13.85 -8.07
N THR A 71 -12.10 -12.66 -8.12
CA THR A 71 -13.39 -12.35 -7.49
C THR A 71 -14.13 -11.32 -8.32
N ILE A 72 -15.44 -11.19 -8.04
CA ILE A 72 -16.32 -10.23 -8.70
C ILE A 72 -16.73 -9.19 -7.66
N THR A 73 -16.53 -7.92 -7.95
CA THR A 73 -16.93 -6.80 -7.11
C THR A 73 -18.45 -6.59 -7.15
N LYS A 74 -18.96 -5.75 -6.24
CA LYS A 74 -20.40 -5.41 -6.15
C LYS A 74 -20.95 -4.83 -7.45
N ASP A 75 -20.14 -4.12 -8.22
CA ASP A 75 -20.46 -3.54 -9.53
C ASP A 75 -20.23 -4.50 -10.71
N ASN A 76 -20.12 -5.81 -10.41
CA ASN A 76 -19.99 -6.91 -11.36
C ASN A 76 -18.74 -6.89 -12.22
N ILE A 77 -17.64 -6.38 -11.69
CA ILE A 77 -16.33 -6.36 -12.36
C ILE A 77 -15.47 -7.50 -11.82
N SER A 78 -14.94 -8.36 -12.71
CA SER A 78 -13.96 -9.40 -12.32
C SER A 78 -12.61 -8.77 -12.07
N ILE A 79 -12.03 -9.03 -10.90
CA ILE A 79 -10.72 -8.55 -10.48
C ILE A 79 -9.87 -9.71 -9.97
N LYS A 80 -8.54 -9.55 -10.03
CA LYS A 80 -7.61 -10.43 -9.33
C LYS A 80 -6.86 -9.61 -8.30
N MET A 81 -6.85 -10.09 -7.06
CA MET A 81 -6.18 -9.42 -5.96
C MET A 81 -5.34 -10.39 -5.15
N ASN A 82 -4.25 -9.90 -4.59
CA ASN A 82 -3.37 -10.62 -3.68
C ASN A 82 -3.05 -9.74 -2.47
N ALA A 83 -2.60 -10.38 -1.39
CA ALA A 83 -2.25 -9.69 -0.16
C ALA A 83 -1.07 -10.36 0.54
N VAL A 84 -0.48 -9.64 1.49
CA VAL A 84 0.46 -10.18 2.48
C VAL A 84 -0.12 -9.99 3.85
N ILE A 85 -0.02 -11.03 4.67
CA ILE A 85 -0.47 -11.01 6.06
C ILE A 85 0.75 -11.13 6.96
N TYR A 86 0.88 -10.20 7.89
CA TYR A 86 1.89 -10.25 8.94
C TYR A 86 1.23 -10.78 10.21
N TYR A 87 1.79 -11.85 10.74
CA TYR A 87 1.26 -12.52 11.93
C TYR A 87 2.39 -12.97 12.85
N LYS A 88 2.08 -13.11 14.12
CA LYS A 88 2.94 -13.75 15.12
C LYS A 88 2.15 -14.76 15.94
N ILE A 89 2.87 -15.67 16.58
CA ILE A 89 2.24 -16.64 17.47
C ILE A 89 2.21 -16.06 18.87
N ALA A 90 1.01 -15.74 19.36
CA ALA A 90 0.78 -15.24 20.70
C ALA A 90 0.75 -16.39 21.72
N GLU A 91 0.04 -17.49 21.40
CA GLU A 91 -0.09 -18.65 22.28
C GLU A 91 0.40 -19.94 21.59
N ALA A 92 1.66 -20.29 21.85
CA ALA A 92 2.30 -21.45 21.21
C ALA A 92 1.56 -22.79 21.44
N ALA A 93 0.89 -22.94 22.59
CA ALA A 93 0.12 -24.14 22.88
C ALA A 93 -1.11 -24.28 21.97
N LYS A 94 -1.87 -23.20 21.79
CA LYS A 94 -3.04 -23.20 20.91
C LYS A 94 -2.63 -23.42 19.46
N ALA A 95 -1.55 -22.76 19.03
CA ALA A 95 -1.06 -22.85 17.66
C ALA A 95 -0.66 -24.28 17.22
N ILE A 96 -0.35 -25.16 18.18
CA ILE A 96 -0.03 -26.57 17.88
C ILE A 96 -1.23 -27.49 18.13
N ASN A 97 -2.07 -27.19 19.13
CA ASN A 97 -3.11 -28.10 19.55
C ASN A 97 -4.44 -27.90 18.81
N GLU A 98 -4.75 -26.64 18.43
CA GLU A 98 -6.05 -26.31 17.86
C GLU A 98 -6.05 -26.37 16.33
N VAL A 99 -4.89 -26.23 15.68
CA VAL A 99 -4.77 -26.25 14.23
C VAL A 99 -3.53 -27.05 13.80
N GLU A 100 -3.68 -27.90 12.79
CA GLU A 100 -2.60 -28.73 12.26
C GLU A 100 -1.51 -27.87 11.59
N ASP A 101 -1.92 -26.96 10.74
CA ASP A 101 -1.06 -26.04 10.01
C ASP A 101 -1.67 -24.62 10.00
N TYR A 102 -1.25 -23.82 10.97
CA TYR A 102 -1.73 -22.43 11.11
C TYR A 102 -1.34 -21.56 9.91
N PHE A 103 -0.22 -21.84 9.22
CA PHE A 103 0.20 -21.11 8.04
C PHE A 103 -0.81 -21.26 6.91
N ASN A 104 -1.15 -22.50 6.57
CA ASN A 104 -2.14 -22.79 5.54
C ASN A 104 -3.54 -22.35 5.95
N ALA A 105 -3.90 -22.50 7.23
CA ALA A 105 -5.20 -22.07 7.74
C ALA A 105 -5.40 -20.56 7.62
N ILE A 106 -4.40 -19.75 8.00
CA ILE A 106 -4.42 -18.28 7.84
C ILE A 106 -4.51 -17.90 6.36
N SER A 107 -3.72 -18.53 5.50
CA SER A 107 -3.75 -18.26 4.05
C SER A 107 -5.13 -18.51 3.45
N GLN A 108 -5.76 -19.65 3.78
CA GLN A 108 -7.10 -19.97 3.29
C GLN A 108 -8.19 -19.06 3.87
N LEU A 109 -8.09 -18.73 5.16
CA LEU A 109 -8.99 -17.77 5.81
C LEU A 109 -8.92 -16.40 5.13
N ALA A 110 -7.70 -15.95 4.83
CA ALA A 110 -7.47 -14.71 4.10
C ALA A 110 -8.08 -14.73 2.71
N GLN A 111 -7.84 -15.79 1.93
CA GLN A 111 -8.40 -15.94 0.58
C GLN A 111 -9.93 -15.83 0.57
N THR A 112 -10.59 -16.53 1.51
CA THR A 112 -12.05 -16.51 1.62
C THR A 112 -12.57 -15.17 2.11
N THR A 113 -11.89 -14.53 3.06
CA THR A 113 -12.25 -13.21 3.59
C THR A 113 -12.07 -12.12 2.54
N MET A 114 -10.95 -12.12 1.81
CA MET A 114 -10.70 -11.21 0.70
C MET A 114 -11.78 -11.30 -0.37
N ARG A 115 -12.16 -12.55 -0.77
CA ARG A 115 -13.23 -12.77 -1.76
C ARG A 115 -14.57 -12.21 -1.28
N ARG A 116 -14.91 -12.39 -0.01
CA ARG A 116 -16.12 -11.87 0.60
C ARG A 116 -16.14 -10.35 0.60
N ILE A 117 -15.11 -9.71 1.13
CA ILE A 117 -15.01 -8.24 1.23
C ILE A 117 -15.01 -7.61 -0.17
N ALA A 118 -14.24 -8.16 -1.11
CA ALA A 118 -14.23 -7.66 -2.49
C ALA A 118 -15.61 -7.73 -3.17
N GLY A 119 -16.42 -8.74 -2.84
CA GLY A 119 -17.80 -8.85 -3.35
C GLY A 119 -18.79 -7.87 -2.72
N GLU A 120 -18.47 -7.29 -1.57
CA GLU A 120 -19.32 -6.33 -0.84
C GLU A 120 -19.06 -4.87 -1.25
N VAL A 121 -17.90 -4.57 -1.86
CA VAL A 121 -17.47 -3.22 -2.24
C VAL A 121 -17.45 -3.02 -3.74
N THR A 122 -17.52 -1.76 -4.18
CA THR A 122 -17.34 -1.39 -5.59
C THR A 122 -15.86 -1.31 -5.93
N LEU A 123 -15.53 -1.35 -7.23
CA LEU A 123 -14.14 -1.20 -7.69
C LEU A 123 -13.56 0.15 -7.26
N ASP A 124 -14.33 1.22 -7.36
CA ASP A 124 -13.86 2.55 -6.96
C ASP A 124 -13.54 2.63 -5.46
N GLU A 125 -14.38 2.04 -4.61
CA GLU A 125 -14.12 1.94 -3.17
C GLU A 125 -12.86 1.11 -2.89
N LEU A 126 -12.68 0.00 -3.61
CA LEU A 126 -11.52 -0.88 -3.46
C LEU A 126 -10.21 -0.18 -3.83
N LEU A 127 -10.23 0.70 -4.84
CA LEU A 127 -9.06 1.44 -5.29
C LEU A 127 -8.74 2.66 -4.43
N GLN A 128 -9.79 3.36 -3.93
CA GLN A 128 -9.63 4.61 -3.15
C GLN A 128 -9.40 4.35 -1.66
N ASN A 129 -10.04 3.32 -1.09
CA ASN A 129 -10.06 3.06 0.35
C ASN A 129 -9.33 1.77 0.74
N ARG A 130 -8.18 1.50 0.12
CA ARG A 130 -7.40 0.26 0.36
C ARG A 130 -7.10 -0.01 1.82
N GLU A 131 -6.71 1.03 2.56
CA GLU A 131 -6.36 0.93 3.99
C GLU A 131 -7.57 0.51 4.83
N LYS A 132 -8.74 1.06 4.55
CA LYS A 132 -9.98 0.69 5.25
C LYS A 132 -10.33 -0.77 4.99
N ILE A 133 -10.26 -1.20 3.73
CA ILE A 133 -10.55 -2.58 3.33
C ILE A 133 -9.54 -3.55 3.95
N ALA A 134 -8.26 -3.20 3.98
CA ALA A 134 -7.23 -3.98 4.66
C ALA A 134 -7.51 -4.11 6.16
N SER A 135 -7.96 -3.03 6.81
CA SER A 135 -8.38 -3.03 8.22
C SER A 135 -9.61 -3.91 8.47
N ASP A 136 -10.61 -3.88 7.59
CA ASP A 136 -11.81 -4.72 7.70
C ASP A 136 -11.44 -6.21 7.55
N ILE A 137 -10.54 -6.53 6.60
CA ILE A 137 -10.01 -7.88 6.43
C ILE A 137 -9.23 -8.31 7.68
N LEU A 138 -8.35 -7.45 8.20
CA LEU A 138 -7.59 -7.69 9.41
C LEU A 138 -8.49 -8.08 10.58
N GLN A 139 -9.52 -7.28 10.88
CA GLN A 139 -10.44 -7.52 11.99
C GLN A 139 -11.12 -8.90 11.93
N ILE A 140 -11.48 -9.33 10.73
CA ILE A 140 -12.16 -10.61 10.54
C ILE A 140 -11.18 -11.78 10.70
N ILE A 141 -9.97 -11.64 10.14
CA ILE A 141 -8.96 -12.69 10.21
C ILE A 141 -8.48 -12.82 11.65
N ASP A 142 -8.12 -11.71 12.30
CA ASP A 142 -7.62 -11.66 13.66
C ASP A 142 -8.60 -12.30 14.65
N LYS A 143 -9.86 -11.89 14.62
CA LYS A 143 -10.91 -12.49 15.45
C LYS A 143 -11.05 -14.01 15.28
N THR A 144 -10.78 -14.53 14.09
CA THR A 144 -10.88 -15.97 13.83
C THR A 144 -9.61 -16.70 14.22
N SER A 145 -8.44 -16.08 13.99
CA SER A 145 -7.13 -16.66 14.31
C SER A 145 -6.79 -16.63 15.80
N ASP A 146 -7.45 -15.79 16.60
CA ASP A 146 -7.34 -15.78 18.06
C ASP A 146 -7.62 -17.15 18.69
N ALA A 147 -8.59 -17.88 18.15
CA ALA A 147 -8.89 -19.24 18.61
C ALA A 147 -7.70 -20.21 18.42
N TRP A 148 -6.85 -19.94 17.45
CA TRP A 148 -5.64 -20.72 17.14
C TRP A 148 -4.40 -20.19 17.88
N GLY A 149 -4.54 -19.12 18.66
CA GLY A 149 -3.41 -18.47 19.36
C GLY A 149 -2.46 -17.73 18.42
N VAL A 150 -2.96 -17.29 17.27
CA VAL A 150 -2.22 -16.51 16.29
C VAL A 150 -2.80 -15.10 16.25
N ASP A 151 -1.93 -14.10 16.42
CA ASP A 151 -2.22 -12.68 16.40
C ASP A 151 -1.82 -12.12 15.02
N VAL A 152 -2.76 -11.51 14.31
CA VAL A 152 -2.52 -10.91 12.98
C VAL A 152 -2.28 -9.42 13.14
N GLU A 153 -1.04 -9.00 12.91
CA GLU A 153 -0.60 -7.62 13.14
C GLU A 153 -1.00 -6.67 12.01
N ALA A 154 -0.91 -7.13 10.76
CA ALA A 154 -1.25 -6.32 9.59
C ALA A 154 -1.68 -7.18 8.39
N VAL A 155 -2.54 -6.61 7.58
CA VAL A 155 -2.90 -7.11 6.25
C VAL A 155 -2.62 -6.01 5.23
N GLU A 156 -1.86 -6.33 4.19
CA GLU A 156 -1.55 -5.40 3.11
C GLU A 156 -1.98 -5.95 1.76
N LEU A 157 -2.82 -5.19 1.08
CA LEU A 157 -3.21 -5.50 -0.30
C LEU A 157 -2.07 -5.12 -1.24
N LYS A 158 -1.54 -6.09 -2.01
CA LYS A 158 -0.43 -5.87 -2.96
C LYS A 158 -0.96 -5.29 -4.27
N ASP A 159 -1.44 -6.17 -5.13
CA ASP A 159 -1.86 -5.82 -6.48
C ASP A 159 -3.35 -6.07 -6.66
N ILE A 160 -4.00 -5.18 -7.42
CA ILE A 160 -5.36 -5.36 -7.90
C ILE A 160 -5.29 -5.30 -9.42
N GLU A 161 -5.44 -6.46 -10.05
CA GLU A 161 -5.41 -6.58 -11.50
C GLU A 161 -6.83 -6.52 -12.07
N LEU A 162 -6.99 -5.67 -13.07
CA LEU A 162 -8.25 -5.47 -13.78
C LEU A 162 -8.17 -6.11 -15.17
N PRO A 163 -9.32 -6.49 -15.78
CA PRO A 163 -9.37 -6.88 -17.19
C PRO A 163 -8.84 -5.75 -18.09
N GLU A 164 -8.10 -6.11 -19.13
CA GLU A 164 -7.50 -5.12 -20.05
C GLU A 164 -8.51 -4.15 -20.67
N SER A 165 -9.72 -4.64 -20.97
CA SER A 165 -10.80 -3.81 -21.50
C SER A 165 -11.20 -2.70 -20.52
N MET A 166 -11.25 -3.00 -19.23
CA MET A 166 -11.57 -2.05 -18.17
C MET A 166 -10.43 -1.05 -17.98
N VAL A 167 -9.18 -1.51 -17.97
CA VAL A 167 -7.99 -0.63 -17.88
C VAL A 167 -8.00 0.41 -19.00
N ARG A 168 -8.32 0.00 -20.23
CA ARG A 168 -8.41 0.93 -21.38
C ARG A 168 -9.56 1.93 -21.22
N THR A 169 -10.70 1.50 -20.70
CA THR A 169 -11.86 2.38 -20.48
C THR A 169 -11.56 3.40 -19.36
N MET A 170 -11.00 2.95 -18.24
CA MET A 170 -10.60 3.83 -17.15
C MET A 170 -9.51 4.82 -17.57
N ALA A 171 -8.54 4.40 -18.39
CA ALA A 171 -7.54 5.30 -18.94
C ALA A 171 -8.15 6.43 -19.76
N LYS A 172 -9.10 6.12 -20.67
CA LYS A 172 -9.82 7.14 -21.45
C LYS A 172 -10.65 8.07 -20.58
N GLN A 173 -11.32 7.52 -19.56
CA GLN A 173 -12.10 8.33 -18.60
C GLN A 173 -11.19 9.27 -17.81
N ALA A 174 -10.04 8.76 -17.31
CA ALA A 174 -9.07 9.57 -16.57
C ALA A 174 -8.44 10.66 -17.45
N GLU A 175 -8.17 10.37 -18.72
CA GLU A 175 -7.68 11.35 -19.71
C GLU A 175 -8.70 12.46 -19.92
N ALA A 176 -9.96 12.11 -20.19
CA ALA A 176 -11.04 13.07 -20.38
C ALA A 176 -11.30 13.93 -19.13
N GLU A 177 -11.21 13.34 -17.94
CA GLU A 177 -11.36 14.11 -16.70
C GLU A 177 -10.18 15.06 -16.46
N ARG A 178 -8.95 14.64 -16.77
CA ARG A 178 -7.77 15.51 -16.71
C ARG A 178 -7.87 16.66 -17.71
N GLU A 179 -8.31 16.40 -18.95
CA GLU A 179 -8.51 17.41 -19.96
C GLU A 179 -9.60 18.42 -19.56
N LYS A 180 -10.73 17.92 -19.03
CA LYS A 180 -11.78 18.79 -18.46
C LYS A 180 -11.22 19.68 -17.35
N ARG A 181 -10.47 19.10 -16.41
CA ARG A 181 -9.89 19.84 -15.28
C ARG A 181 -8.86 20.87 -15.76
N ALA A 182 -8.00 20.50 -16.72
CA ALA A 182 -7.04 21.42 -17.34
C ALA A 182 -7.75 22.60 -18.03
N THR A 183 -8.83 22.34 -18.76
CA THR A 183 -9.63 23.38 -19.42
C THR A 183 -10.25 24.34 -18.40
N ILE A 184 -10.80 23.83 -17.30
CA ILE A 184 -11.37 24.65 -16.23
C ILE A 184 -10.28 25.54 -15.60
N ILE A 185 -9.15 24.94 -15.22
CA ILE A 185 -8.02 25.68 -14.61
C ILE A 185 -7.48 26.75 -15.55
N ASN A 186 -7.33 26.45 -16.85
CA ASN A 186 -6.88 27.42 -17.85
C ASN A 186 -7.88 28.56 -17.98
N SER A 187 -9.19 28.26 -18.07
CA SER A 187 -10.23 29.30 -18.18
C SER A 187 -10.30 30.19 -16.93
N GLU A 188 -10.19 29.62 -15.74
CA GLU A 188 -10.09 30.38 -14.48
C GLU A 188 -8.81 31.24 -14.46
N GLY A 189 -7.68 30.69 -14.92
CA GLY A 189 -6.42 31.40 -15.06
C GLY A 189 -6.53 32.57 -16.02
N GLU A 190 -7.23 32.42 -17.17
CA GLU A 190 -7.47 33.52 -18.13
C GLU A 190 -8.32 34.63 -17.53
N VAL A 191 -9.37 34.31 -16.77
CA VAL A 191 -10.19 35.30 -16.07
C VAL A 191 -9.34 36.11 -15.08
N ILE A 192 -8.57 35.40 -14.24
CA ILE A 192 -7.67 36.06 -13.25
C ILE A 192 -6.62 36.93 -13.96
N ALA A 193 -6.05 36.44 -15.06
CA ALA A 193 -5.09 37.16 -15.86
C ALA A 193 -5.72 38.44 -16.47
N ALA A 194 -6.93 38.30 -17.03
CA ALA A 194 -7.66 39.42 -17.59
C ALA A 194 -7.99 40.52 -16.55
N GLU A 195 -8.44 40.10 -15.35
CA GLU A 195 -8.67 41.05 -14.24
C GLU A 195 -7.38 41.77 -13.81
N ASN A 196 -6.28 41.01 -13.68
CA ASN A 196 -5.00 41.58 -13.30
C ASN A 196 -4.46 42.55 -14.38
N LEU A 197 -4.61 42.19 -15.65
CA LEU A 197 -4.26 43.09 -16.78
C LEU A 197 -5.12 44.34 -16.78
N ALA A 198 -6.43 44.22 -16.53
CA ALA A 198 -7.32 45.38 -16.42
C ALA A 198 -6.93 46.32 -15.26
N LYS A 199 -6.61 45.75 -14.09
CA LYS A 199 -6.11 46.48 -12.92
C LYS A 199 -4.78 47.19 -13.23
N ALA A 200 -3.86 46.47 -13.89
CA ALA A 200 -2.56 46.99 -14.29
C ALA A 200 -2.71 48.14 -15.29
N ALA A 201 -3.56 47.97 -16.31
CA ALA A 201 -3.86 49.01 -17.32
C ALA A 201 -4.47 50.25 -16.67
N HIS A 202 -5.44 50.09 -15.75
CA HIS A 202 -6.04 51.18 -15.00
C HIS A 202 -5.01 51.96 -14.15
N THR A 203 -4.08 51.25 -13.54
CA THR A 203 -3.00 51.85 -12.73
C THR A 203 -2.00 52.61 -13.62
N MET A 204 -1.59 52.01 -14.73
CA MET A 204 -0.67 52.67 -15.69
C MET A 204 -1.28 53.90 -16.38
N ALA A 205 -2.59 53.91 -16.63
CA ALA A 205 -3.29 55.06 -17.21
C ALA A 205 -3.24 56.31 -16.31
N LYS A 206 -3.02 56.18 -15.00
CA LYS A 206 -2.90 57.28 -14.05
C LYS A 206 -1.55 58.01 -14.09
N PHE A 207 -0.51 57.37 -14.67
CA PHE A 207 0.85 57.91 -14.67
C PHE A 207 1.33 58.16 -16.10
N PRO A 208 1.53 59.42 -16.51
CA PRO A 208 2.06 59.75 -17.85
C PRO A 208 3.45 59.13 -18.04
N GLY A 209 3.62 58.34 -19.08
CA GLY A 209 4.89 57.66 -19.39
C GLY A 209 5.00 56.19 -18.93
N ALA A 210 4.12 55.70 -18.06
CA ALA A 210 4.15 54.28 -17.63
C ALA A 210 3.90 53.30 -18.79
N LEU A 211 3.04 53.66 -19.73
CA LEU A 211 2.79 52.90 -20.95
C LEU A 211 4.04 52.81 -21.85
N HIS A 212 4.81 53.92 -21.98
CA HIS A 212 6.06 53.92 -22.76
C HIS A 212 7.13 52.97 -22.13
N LEU A 213 7.26 53.01 -20.83
CA LEU A 213 8.18 52.10 -20.13
C LEU A 213 7.75 50.62 -20.29
N ARG A 214 6.45 50.34 -20.26
CA ARG A 214 5.92 48.98 -20.46
C ARG A 214 6.18 48.47 -21.87
N THR A 215 5.98 49.36 -22.91
CA THR A 215 6.28 48.96 -24.29
C THR A 215 7.77 48.71 -24.50
N LEU A 216 8.65 49.53 -23.89
CA LEU A 216 10.09 49.29 -23.94
C LEU A 216 10.51 47.97 -23.26
N ASN A 217 9.92 47.65 -22.11
CA ASN A 217 10.16 46.38 -21.46
C ASN A 217 9.66 45.20 -22.30
N SER A 218 8.48 45.29 -22.89
CA SER A 218 7.95 44.24 -23.77
C SER A 218 8.82 44.00 -25.01
N ILE A 219 9.39 45.06 -25.58
CA ILE A 219 10.34 44.97 -26.69
C ILE A 219 11.64 44.30 -26.22
N ASN A 220 12.12 44.61 -25.02
CA ASN A 220 13.31 44.00 -24.46
C ASN A 220 13.11 42.50 -24.17
N ASP A 221 11.92 42.10 -23.66
CA ASP A 221 11.55 40.72 -23.42
C ASP A 221 11.52 39.89 -24.73
N ILE A 222 10.95 40.47 -25.80
CA ILE A 222 10.93 39.84 -27.14
C ILE A 222 12.34 39.75 -27.74
N SER A 223 13.20 40.74 -27.47
CA SER A 223 14.58 40.78 -27.97
C SER A 223 15.52 39.80 -27.27
N SER A 224 15.16 39.29 -26.10
CA SER A 224 16.00 38.35 -25.32
C SER A 224 15.91 36.90 -25.81
N ASP A 225 14.88 36.57 -26.60
CA ASP A 225 14.71 35.22 -27.17
C ASP A 225 15.43 35.10 -28.51
N GLN A 226 16.36 34.17 -28.65
CA GLN A 226 17.18 33.95 -29.86
C GLN A 226 16.41 33.39 -31.06
N SER A 227 15.09 33.28 -31.03
CA SER A 227 14.23 32.81 -32.11
C SER A 227 13.69 33.99 -32.92
N ASN A 228 14.33 34.29 -34.03
CA ASN A 228 14.17 35.49 -34.87
C ASN A 228 12.96 35.45 -35.78
N THR A 229 11.74 35.32 -35.29
CA THR A 229 10.56 35.63 -36.08
C THR A 229 9.59 36.52 -35.28
N VAL A 230 9.65 37.81 -35.47
CA VAL A 230 8.72 38.76 -34.83
C VAL A 230 7.53 38.97 -35.76
N VAL A 231 6.38 38.41 -35.43
CA VAL A 231 5.11 38.66 -36.13
C VAL A 231 4.40 39.81 -35.44
N PHE A 232 4.43 41.00 -36.07
CA PHE A 232 3.65 42.18 -35.64
C PHE A 232 2.23 42.07 -36.18
N ALA A 233 1.26 41.74 -35.32
CA ALA A 233 -0.15 41.98 -35.64
C ALA A 233 -0.50 43.42 -35.25
N VAL A 234 -0.61 44.30 -36.23
CA VAL A 234 -1.05 45.69 -36.04
C VAL A 234 -2.59 45.74 -36.11
N PRO A 235 -3.30 46.13 -35.04
CA PRO A 235 -4.74 46.31 -35.11
C PRO A 235 -5.11 47.31 -36.20
N MET A 236 -6.13 46.99 -37.00
CA MET A 236 -6.57 47.83 -38.13
C MET A 236 -6.96 49.25 -37.72
N GLU A 237 -7.37 49.46 -36.48
CA GLU A 237 -7.70 50.76 -35.90
C GLU A 237 -6.50 51.75 -35.90
N ILE A 238 -5.29 51.21 -35.62
CA ILE A 238 -4.05 52.02 -35.62
C ILE A 238 -3.68 52.43 -37.06
N LEU A 239 -3.84 51.55 -38.03
CA LEU A 239 -3.61 51.80 -39.42
C LEU A 239 -4.59 52.84 -39.93
N ASN A 240 -5.85 52.82 -39.57
CA ASN A 240 -6.87 53.84 -39.95
C ASN A 240 -6.60 55.19 -39.31
N ALA A 241 -6.08 55.24 -38.08
CA ALA A 241 -5.69 56.45 -37.43
C ALA A 241 -4.50 57.13 -38.14
N ILE A 242 -3.50 56.37 -38.54
CA ILE A 242 -2.32 56.90 -39.28
C ILE A 242 -2.74 57.40 -40.69
N GLN A 243 -3.63 56.69 -41.38
CA GLN A 243 -4.17 57.16 -42.67
C GLN A 243 -4.99 58.45 -42.52
N GLY A 244 -5.67 58.67 -41.40
CA GLY A 244 -6.39 59.89 -41.09
C GLY A 244 -5.46 61.12 -40.90
N PHE A 245 -4.24 60.91 -40.42
CA PHE A 245 -3.23 61.99 -40.29
C PHE A 245 -2.48 62.24 -41.58
N ALA A 246 -2.38 61.32 -42.52
CA ALA A 246 -1.70 61.51 -43.81
C ALA A 246 -2.56 62.21 -44.87
N LYS A 247 -3.84 62.43 -44.57
CA LYS A 247 -4.80 63.15 -45.47
C LYS A 247 -5.10 64.57 -45.06
N LYS A 248 -4.35 65.15 -44.19
CA LYS A 248 -4.33 66.56 -43.82
C LYS A 248 -2.97 67.16 -44.17
#